data_519b28c6c08946caeb572c42a822cfbe
#
_entry.id   519b28c6c08946caeb572c42a822cfbe
#
_cell.length_a   1.000
_cell.length_b   1.000
_cell.length_c   1.000
_cell.angle_alpha   90.00
_cell.angle_beta   90.00
_cell.angle_gamma   90.00
#
_symmetry.space_group_name_H-M   'P 1'
#
loop_
_entity.id
_entity.type
_entity.pdbx_description
1 polymer ?
#
loop_
_entity_poly.entity_id
_entity_poly.type
_entity_poly.pdbx_seq_one_letter_code
_entity_poly.pdbx_strand_id
1 'polypeptide(L)'
;LSTSLRTRQTWEGLSFSWGKKKPKVEFQRALYLAAWPALLAVVKTAPEKTQSLMLIGHNPGIEQLAFALALKPKTPPERTRLEAMAAKYPTAALAVLDFDGAWKDAAAGAFQLTEFIKPKDIPGYDGEDD
;
A
#
# COMPACT_ATOMS: atom_id res chain seq x y z
N LEU A 1 5.36 2.64 8.76
CA LEU A 1 5.66 1.20 8.85
C LEU A 1 5.17 0.61 10.16
N SER A 2 4.65 -0.60 10.10
CA SER A 2 4.39 -1.40 11.30
C SER A 2 5.70 -1.70 12.03
N THR A 3 5.62 -1.92 13.34
CA THR A 3 6.80 -2.26 14.16
C THR A 3 7.19 -3.73 14.10
N SER A 4 6.46 -4.58 13.37
CA SER A 4 6.75 -6.00 13.29
C SER A 4 8.11 -6.29 12.64
N LEU A 5 8.69 -7.44 12.98
CA LEU A 5 9.97 -7.88 12.39
C LEU A 5 9.86 -8.01 10.87
N ARG A 6 8.78 -8.60 10.37
CA ARG A 6 8.59 -8.80 8.92
C ARG A 6 8.53 -7.48 8.16
N THR A 7 7.83 -6.49 8.71
CA THR A 7 7.77 -5.15 8.10
C THR A 7 9.14 -4.50 8.09
N ARG A 8 9.88 -4.61 9.18
CA ARG A 8 11.25 -4.08 9.27
C ARG A 8 12.17 -4.74 8.25
N GLN A 9 12.06 -6.06 8.07
CA GLN A 9 12.84 -6.79 7.09
C GLN A 9 12.48 -6.38 5.66
N THR A 10 11.19 -6.16 5.37
CA THR A 10 10.74 -5.64 4.08
C THR A 10 11.36 -4.28 3.81
N TRP A 11 11.32 -3.39 4.78
CA TRP A 11 11.94 -2.06 4.65
C TRP A 11 13.44 -2.16 4.40
N GLU A 12 14.14 -3.03 5.14
CA GLU A 12 15.59 -3.21 4.96
C GLU A 12 15.93 -3.62 3.54
N GLY A 13 15.16 -4.56 2.96
CA GLY A 13 15.34 -4.98 1.59
C GLY A 13 15.09 -3.86 0.59
N LEU A 14 14.03 -3.10 0.76
CA LEU A 14 13.70 -1.96 -0.09
C LEU A 14 14.73 -0.85 0.04
N SER A 15 15.12 -0.52 1.27
CA SER A 15 16.05 0.59 1.52
C SER A 15 17.42 0.34 0.90
N PHE A 16 17.83 -0.91 0.78
CA PHE A 16 19.06 -1.28 0.09
C PHE A 16 19.01 -0.84 -1.38
N SER A 17 17.86 -1.02 -2.05
CA SER A 17 17.67 -0.64 -3.45
C SER A 17 17.72 0.87 -3.68
N TRP A 18 17.25 1.67 -2.71
CA TRP A 18 17.25 3.13 -2.85
C TRP A 18 18.62 3.77 -2.66
N GLY A 19 19.56 3.11 -1.98
CA GLY A 19 20.88 3.69 -1.72
C GLY A 19 20.78 4.99 -0.93
N LYS A 20 21.35 6.08 -1.47
CA LYS A 20 21.39 7.39 -0.80
C LYS A 20 20.09 8.17 -0.85
N LYS A 21 19.15 7.81 -1.75
CA LYS A 21 17.89 8.53 -1.95
C LYS A 21 16.74 7.88 -1.19
N LYS A 22 16.98 7.44 0.03
CA LYS A 22 15.98 6.79 0.85
C LYS A 22 14.88 7.75 1.26
N PRO A 23 13.60 7.32 1.24
CA PRO A 23 12.54 8.12 1.83
C PRO A 23 12.70 8.20 3.35
N LYS A 24 12.07 9.20 3.95
CA LYS A 24 12.01 9.30 5.40
C LYS A 24 11.14 8.16 5.92
N VAL A 25 11.59 7.48 6.96
CA VAL A 25 10.93 6.30 7.52
C VAL A 25 10.41 6.58 8.93
N GLU A 26 9.22 6.09 9.19
CA GLU A 26 8.63 6.14 10.51
C GLU A 26 8.03 4.77 10.85
N PHE A 27 8.48 4.19 11.97
CA PHE A 27 7.94 2.93 12.48
C PHE A 27 6.84 3.27 13.49
N GLN A 28 5.62 2.79 13.25
CA GLN A 28 4.49 3.08 14.12
C GLN A 28 3.88 1.81 14.68
N ARG A 29 3.85 1.74 16.00
CA ARG A 29 3.24 0.62 16.73
C ARG A 29 1.75 0.47 16.41
N ALA A 30 1.07 1.58 16.16
CA ALA A 30 -0.35 1.59 15.79
C ALA A 30 -0.65 0.79 14.52
N LEU A 31 0.33 0.53 13.68
CA LEU A 31 0.15 -0.22 12.44
C LEU A 31 0.31 -1.74 12.63
N TYR A 32 0.76 -2.18 13.79
CA TYR A 32 0.97 -3.61 14.05
C TYR A 32 -0.38 -4.33 14.14
N LEU A 33 -0.64 -5.23 13.19
CA LEU A 33 -1.90 -5.98 13.08
C LEU A 33 -3.15 -5.10 13.05
N ALA A 34 -3.03 -3.87 12.55
CA ALA A 34 -4.12 -2.91 12.55
C ALA A 34 -5.15 -3.24 11.46
N ALA A 35 -6.43 -2.96 11.75
CA ALA A 35 -7.49 -2.98 10.76
C ALA A 35 -7.43 -1.72 9.89
N TRP A 36 -8.08 -1.74 8.72
CA TRP A 36 -7.95 -0.66 7.75
C TRP A 36 -8.37 0.72 8.26
N PRO A 37 -9.38 0.88 9.15
CA PRO A 37 -9.69 2.22 9.65
C PRO A 37 -8.54 2.86 10.45
N ALA A 38 -7.80 2.05 11.22
CA ALA A 38 -6.62 2.54 11.94
C ALA A 38 -5.49 2.89 10.97
N LEU A 39 -5.32 2.12 9.90
CA LEU A 39 -4.33 2.42 8.86
C LEU A 39 -4.68 3.72 8.13
N LEU A 40 -5.95 3.94 7.81
CA LEU A 40 -6.39 5.19 7.20
C LEU A 40 -6.14 6.39 8.12
N ALA A 41 -6.37 6.23 9.41
CA ALA A 41 -6.09 7.30 10.38
C ALA A 41 -4.62 7.71 10.34
N VAL A 42 -3.71 6.77 10.18
CA VAL A 42 -2.27 7.06 10.05
C VAL A 42 -1.97 7.80 8.74
N VAL A 43 -2.58 7.38 7.63
CA VAL A 43 -2.43 8.06 6.33
C VAL A 43 -2.81 9.54 6.45
N LYS A 44 -3.89 9.83 7.17
CA LYS A 44 -4.37 11.21 7.37
C LYS A 44 -3.41 12.08 8.15
N THR A 45 -2.46 11.51 8.88
CA THR A 45 -1.46 12.28 9.65
C THR A 45 -0.25 12.68 8.83
N ALA A 46 -0.14 12.24 7.56
CA ALA A 46 1.01 12.60 6.73
C ALA A 46 1.12 14.12 6.58
N PRO A 47 2.35 14.69 6.66
CA PRO A 47 2.53 16.12 6.45
C PRO A 47 2.02 16.58 5.08
N GLU A 48 1.40 17.75 5.02
CA GLU A 48 0.79 18.26 3.77
C GLU A 48 1.79 18.36 2.62
N LYS A 49 3.06 18.61 2.91
CA LYS A 49 4.11 18.69 1.89
C LYS A 49 4.52 17.34 1.32
N THR A 50 4.05 16.24 1.90
CA THR A 50 4.38 14.89 1.44
C THR A 50 3.68 14.63 0.11
N GLN A 51 4.44 14.29 -0.92
CA GLN A 51 3.88 14.01 -2.25
C GLN A 51 3.55 12.53 -2.42
N SER A 52 4.32 11.66 -1.79
CA SER A 52 4.13 10.21 -1.89
C SER A 52 4.29 9.56 -0.53
N LEU A 53 3.42 8.63 -0.22
CA LEU A 53 3.46 7.88 1.04
C LEU A 53 3.43 6.39 0.72
N MET A 54 4.36 5.64 1.30
CA MET A 54 4.35 4.18 1.23
C MET A 54 4.02 3.61 2.60
N LEU A 55 3.00 2.77 2.65
CA LEU A 55 2.58 2.07 3.86
C LEU A 55 2.95 0.60 3.74
N ILE A 56 3.72 0.10 4.68
CA ILE A 56 4.12 -1.31 4.74
C ILE A 56 3.53 -1.91 6.02
N GLY A 57 2.74 -2.94 5.86
CA GLY A 57 2.05 -3.56 6.98
C GLY A 57 1.66 -5.00 6.68
N HIS A 58 0.57 -5.45 7.28
CA HIS A 58 0.14 -6.84 7.25
C HIS A 58 -1.21 -7.00 6.58
N ASN A 59 -1.44 -8.15 5.94
CA ASN A 59 -2.76 -8.59 5.60
C ASN A 59 -3.42 -9.20 6.84
N PRO A 60 -4.75 -9.12 6.95
CA PRO A 60 -5.68 -8.58 5.96
C PRO A 60 -5.81 -7.04 5.96
N GLY A 61 -5.21 -6.34 6.91
CA GLY A 61 -5.38 -4.89 7.05
C GLY A 61 -4.97 -4.10 5.80
N ILE A 62 -3.83 -4.42 5.22
CA ILE A 62 -3.31 -3.72 4.03
C ILE A 62 -4.22 -3.93 2.82
N GLU A 63 -4.64 -5.16 2.54
CA GLU A 63 -5.53 -5.40 1.41
C GLU A 63 -6.90 -4.77 1.62
N GLN A 64 -7.42 -4.81 2.83
CA GLN A 64 -8.69 -4.16 3.17
C GLN A 64 -8.61 -2.65 2.97
N LEU A 65 -7.48 -2.04 3.36
CA LEU A 65 -7.27 -0.61 3.14
C LEU A 65 -7.26 -0.28 1.64
N ALA A 66 -6.56 -1.05 0.83
CA ALA A 66 -6.52 -0.82 -0.60
C ALA A 66 -7.91 -0.85 -1.22
N PHE A 67 -8.75 -1.82 -0.85
CA PHE A 67 -10.13 -1.88 -1.30
C PHE A 67 -10.97 -0.72 -0.79
N ALA A 68 -10.81 -0.38 0.49
CA ALA A 68 -11.61 0.70 1.09
C ALA A 68 -11.31 2.05 0.44
N LEU A 69 -10.06 2.31 0.08
CA LEU A 69 -9.65 3.57 -0.54
C LEU A 69 -10.06 3.68 -2.01
N ALA A 70 -10.18 2.57 -2.72
CA ALA A 70 -10.35 2.57 -4.17
C ALA A 70 -11.72 3.13 -4.58
N LEU A 71 -11.70 4.04 -5.56
CA LEU A 71 -12.91 4.51 -6.25
C LEU A 71 -13.55 3.36 -7.02
N LYS A 72 -14.86 3.45 -7.24
CA LYS A 72 -15.54 2.53 -8.13
C LYS A 72 -14.96 2.64 -9.54
N PRO A 73 -14.66 1.51 -10.19
CA PRO A 73 -14.06 1.55 -11.52
C PRO A 73 -15.04 2.13 -12.55
N LYS A 74 -14.52 3.02 -13.41
CA LYS A 74 -15.29 3.68 -14.48
C LYS A 74 -14.92 3.17 -15.85
N THR A 75 -13.77 2.52 -15.99
CA THR A 75 -13.26 2.01 -17.27
C THR A 75 -12.95 0.53 -17.16
N PRO A 76 -12.90 -0.21 -18.28
CA PRO A 76 -12.51 -1.62 -18.26
C PRO A 76 -11.12 -1.88 -17.64
N PRO A 77 -10.07 -1.09 -17.91
CA PRO A 77 -8.77 -1.29 -17.27
C PRO A 77 -8.82 -1.13 -15.74
N GLU A 78 -9.56 -0.14 -15.22
CA GLU A 78 -9.76 0.06 -13.79
C GLU A 78 -10.47 -1.14 -13.16
N ARG A 79 -11.50 -1.64 -13.83
CA ARG A 79 -12.24 -2.81 -13.36
C ARG A 79 -11.35 -4.04 -13.31
N THR A 80 -10.52 -4.25 -14.33
CA THR A 80 -9.60 -5.37 -14.40
C THR A 80 -8.60 -5.34 -13.23
N ARG A 81 -8.07 -4.16 -12.91
CA ARG A 81 -7.16 -4.01 -11.75
C ARG A 81 -7.84 -4.37 -10.44
N LEU A 82 -9.05 -3.85 -10.24
CA LEU A 82 -9.79 -4.09 -9.02
C LEU A 82 -10.14 -5.58 -8.86
N GLU A 83 -10.56 -6.22 -9.95
CA GLU A 83 -10.86 -7.66 -9.96
C GLU A 83 -9.62 -8.50 -9.68
N ALA A 84 -8.47 -8.14 -10.24
CA ALA A 84 -7.21 -8.84 -9.97
C ALA A 84 -6.84 -8.73 -8.49
N MET A 85 -7.00 -7.55 -7.90
CA MET A 85 -6.73 -7.33 -6.47
C MET A 85 -7.72 -8.10 -5.61
N ALA A 86 -8.99 -8.18 -6.01
CA ALA A 86 -10.02 -8.95 -5.29
C ALA A 86 -9.76 -10.44 -5.36
N ALA A 87 -9.24 -10.94 -6.47
CA ALA A 87 -8.98 -12.36 -6.65
C ALA A 87 -7.87 -12.86 -5.71
N LYS A 88 -6.80 -12.10 -5.58
CA LYS A 88 -5.70 -12.44 -4.67
C LYS A 88 -4.82 -11.23 -4.40
N TYR A 89 -4.54 -10.99 -3.13
CA TYR A 89 -3.57 -9.99 -2.69
C TYR A 89 -2.41 -10.72 -2.00
N PRO A 90 -1.42 -11.19 -2.76
CA PRO A 90 -0.36 -12.02 -2.20
C PRO A 90 0.63 -11.23 -1.35
N THR A 91 1.43 -11.93 -0.57
CA THR A 91 2.55 -11.35 0.15
C THR A 91 3.46 -10.59 -0.83
N ALA A 92 3.93 -9.41 -0.43
CA ALA A 92 4.76 -8.52 -1.23
C ALA A 92 4.07 -7.91 -2.46
N ALA A 93 2.73 -7.97 -2.54
CA ALA A 93 2.01 -7.24 -3.57
C ALA A 93 2.03 -5.72 -3.28
N LEU A 94 1.94 -4.93 -4.33
CA LEU A 94 1.92 -3.47 -4.25
C LEU A 94 0.67 -2.92 -4.93
N ALA A 95 -0.11 -2.15 -4.19
CA ALA A 95 -1.20 -1.36 -4.76
C ALA A 95 -0.78 0.11 -4.80
N VAL A 96 -0.95 0.75 -5.94
CA VAL A 96 -0.65 2.17 -6.13
C VAL A 96 -1.96 2.92 -6.33
N LEU A 97 -2.17 3.92 -5.46
CA LEU A 97 -3.41 4.71 -5.46
C LEU A 97 -3.09 6.20 -5.49
N ASP A 98 -3.80 6.94 -6.32
CA ASP A 98 -3.65 8.38 -6.45
C ASP A 98 -4.80 9.13 -5.76
N PHE A 99 -4.46 10.25 -5.15
CA PHE A 99 -5.41 11.10 -4.43
C PHE A 99 -5.02 12.57 -4.60
N ASP A 100 -5.99 13.39 -5.02
CA ASP A 100 -5.74 14.82 -5.30
C ASP A 100 -5.98 15.75 -4.11
N GLY A 101 -6.48 15.24 -3.00
CA GLY A 101 -6.77 16.06 -1.83
C GLY A 101 -5.63 16.19 -0.86
N ALA A 102 -5.85 16.93 0.22
CA ALA A 102 -4.93 16.96 1.35
C ALA A 102 -5.00 15.64 2.11
N TRP A 103 -3.86 15.21 2.68
CA TRP A 103 -3.82 13.93 3.41
C TRP A 103 -4.85 13.85 4.54
N LYS A 104 -5.07 14.96 5.24
CA LYS A 104 -6.08 15.02 6.32
C LYS A 104 -7.50 14.71 5.84
N ASP A 105 -7.76 14.89 4.55
CA ASP A 105 -9.07 14.65 3.94
C ASP A 105 -9.17 13.27 3.27
N ALA A 106 -8.16 12.45 3.40
CA ALA A 106 -8.17 11.09 2.85
C ALA A 106 -9.35 10.31 3.43
N ALA A 107 -10.08 9.63 2.56
CA ALA A 107 -11.30 8.92 2.94
C ALA A 107 -11.50 7.67 2.08
N ALA A 108 -12.35 6.78 2.56
CA ALA A 108 -12.74 5.60 1.81
C ALA A 108 -13.39 6.01 0.47
N GLY A 109 -13.02 5.30 -0.60
CA GLY A 109 -13.57 5.56 -1.92
C GLY A 109 -13.05 6.81 -2.61
N ALA A 110 -12.02 7.46 -2.07
CA ALA A 110 -11.51 8.72 -2.61
C ALA A 110 -10.27 8.58 -3.50
N PHE A 111 -9.68 7.40 -3.57
CA PHE A 111 -8.42 7.16 -4.26
C PHE A 111 -8.62 6.38 -5.54
N GLN A 112 -7.90 6.74 -6.60
CA GLN A 112 -7.91 5.98 -7.83
C GLN A 112 -6.84 4.90 -7.77
N LEU A 113 -7.23 3.63 -7.94
CA LEU A 113 -6.29 2.52 -8.05
C LEU A 113 -5.65 2.56 -9.43
N THR A 114 -4.37 2.93 -9.50
CA THR A 114 -3.66 3.11 -10.76
C THR A 114 -2.85 1.89 -11.17
N GLU A 115 -2.34 1.14 -10.18
CA GLU A 115 -1.58 -0.09 -10.45
C GLU A 115 -1.78 -1.09 -9.33
N PHE A 116 -1.76 -2.37 -9.70
CA PHE A 116 -1.69 -3.47 -8.76
C PHE A 116 -0.67 -4.47 -9.29
N ILE A 117 0.42 -4.65 -8.56
CA ILE A 117 1.57 -5.45 -8.99
C ILE A 117 1.75 -6.61 -8.01
N LYS A 118 1.74 -7.84 -8.53
CA LYS A 118 2.04 -9.04 -7.76
C LYS A 118 3.48 -9.45 -8.02
N PRO A 119 4.15 -10.16 -7.09
CA PRO A 119 5.53 -10.61 -7.32
C PRO A 119 5.71 -11.38 -8.63
N LYS A 120 4.76 -12.23 -8.99
CA LYS A 120 4.84 -13.02 -10.23
C LYS A 120 4.76 -12.17 -11.50
N ASP A 121 4.30 -10.92 -11.41
CA ASP A 121 4.24 -10.00 -12.55
C ASP A 121 5.60 -9.38 -12.85
N ILE A 122 6.58 -9.56 -11.96
CA ILE A 122 7.93 -9.01 -12.09
C ILE A 122 8.78 -9.96 -12.91
N PRO A 123 9.41 -9.48 -14.02
CA PRO A 123 10.28 -10.34 -14.82
C PRO A 123 11.39 -10.97 -13.98
N GLY A 124 11.60 -12.27 -14.15
CA GLY A 124 12.64 -13.01 -13.43
C GLY A 124 12.25 -13.53 -12.06
N TYR A 125 11.05 -13.18 -11.58
CA TYR A 125 10.56 -13.73 -10.30
C TYR A 125 10.14 -15.19 -10.49
N ASP A 126 10.66 -16.08 -9.65
CA ASP A 126 10.40 -17.52 -9.69
C ASP A 126 9.83 -18.09 -8.37
N GLY A 127 9.44 -17.21 -7.45
CA GLY A 127 8.80 -17.60 -6.20
C GLY A 127 7.31 -17.91 -6.37
N GLU A 128 6.66 -18.30 -5.27
CA GLU A 128 5.23 -18.62 -5.25
C GLU A 128 4.42 -17.47 -4.62
N ASP A 129 3.19 -17.27 -5.12
CA ASP A 129 2.22 -16.39 -4.48
C ASP A 129 1.63 -17.06 -3.25
N ASP A 130 1.47 -16.29 -2.19
CA ASP A 130 0.80 -16.75 -0.96
C ASP A 130 -0.70 -16.54 -1.01
#